data_b70d5efff5d03346594824077e809c10
#
_entry.id   b70d5efff5d03346594824077e809c10
#
_cell.length_a   1.000
_cell.length_b   1.000
_cell.length_c   1.000
_cell.angle_alpha   90.00
_cell.angle_beta   90.00
_cell.angle_gamma   90.00
#
_symmetry.space_group_name_H-M   'P 1'
#
loop_
_entity.id
_entity.type
_entity.pdbx_description
1 polymer ?
#
loop_
_entity_poly.entity_id
_entity_poly.type
_entity_poly.pdbx_seq_one_letter_code
_entity_poly.pdbx_strand_id
1 'polypeptide(L)'
;MNVQTLEIPRSLLARQRLALDMIDRGAPLTDTLTLLCHIVEAEARSLVRAAILLVDHESACLRTGAAPGLPDRYNRAVDGIGIAAHVGTCAAAAALNRVVVTADIASDPGWTGLSHLPLGLGLHAAWSMPIVANDGAVLGTFGTYFTECRAPTQDECDLVAVLAHTAARAIERERVRGKS
;
A
#
# COMPACT_ATOMS: atom_id res chain seq x y z
N MET A 1 -31.47 1.97 -14.33
CA MET A 1 -30.25 2.07 -13.49
C MET A 1 -29.34 0.90 -13.88
N ASN A 2 -28.32 1.18 -14.73
CA ASN A 2 -27.34 0.17 -15.12
C ASN A 2 -26.37 -0.04 -13.97
N VAL A 3 -26.44 -1.18 -13.32
CA VAL A 3 -25.37 -1.70 -12.47
C VAL A 3 -24.25 -2.09 -13.43
N GLN A 4 -23.27 -1.23 -13.64
CA GLN A 4 -22.02 -1.62 -14.27
C GLN A 4 -21.35 -2.62 -13.35
N THR A 5 -21.53 -3.91 -13.65
CA THR A 5 -20.74 -4.97 -13.04
C THR A 5 -19.30 -4.72 -13.48
N LEU A 6 -18.45 -4.23 -12.57
CA LEU A 6 -17.00 -4.10 -12.79
C LEU A 6 -16.49 -5.47 -13.23
N GLU A 7 -16.18 -5.62 -14.50
CA GLU A 7 -15.49 -6.80 -15.01
C GLU A 7 -14.05 -6.79 -14.49
N ILE A 8 -13.83 -7.42 -13.35
CA ILE A 8 -12.49 -7.66 -12.83
C ILE A 8 -11.76 -8.57 -13.83
N PRO A 9 -10.62 -8.16 -14.39
CA PRO A 9 -9.88 -8.98 -15.33
C PRO A 9 -9.62 -10.38 -14.76
N ARG A 10 -9.76 -11.44 -15.57
CA ARG A 10 -9.58 -12.83 -15.11
C ARG A 10 -8.23 -13.06 -14.42
N SER A 11 -7.19 -12.35 -14.85
CA SER A 11 -5.85 -12.37 -14.24
C SER A 11 -5.87 -11.86 -12.79
N LEU A 12 -6.55 -10.75 -12.51
CA LEU A 12 -6.65 -10.17 -11.17
C LEU A 12 -7.40 -11.10 -10.22
N LEU A 13 -8.53 -11.68 -10.65
CA LEU A 13 -9.29 -12.65 -9.85
C LEU A 13 -8.45 -13.89 -9.50
N ALA A 14 -7.69 -14.41 -10.45
CA ALA A 14 -6.82 -15.57 -10.22
C ALA A 14 -5.71 -15.23 -9.21
N ARG A 15 -5.09 -14.05 -9.31
CA ARG A 15 -4.03 -13.60 -8.40
C ARG A 15 -4.56 -13.28 -7.01
N GLN A 16 -5.74 -12.64 -6.91
CA GLN A 16 -6.40 -12.42 -5.63
C GLN A 16 -6.77 -13.75 -4.95
N ARG A 17 -7.26 -14.73 -5.71
CA ARG A 17 -7.52 -16.08 -5.21
C ARG A 17 -6.28 -16.71 -4.62
N LEU A 18 -5.13 -16.60 -5.30
CA LEU A 18 -3.86 -17.11 -4.78
C LEU A 18 -3.51 -16.45 -3.43
N ALA A 19 -3.67 -15.14 -3.29
CA ALA A 19 -3.44 -14.47 -2.03
C ALA A 19 -4.39 -14.96 -0.91
N LEU A 20 -5.67 -15.16 -1.23
CA LEU A 20 -6.65 -15.72 -0.29
C LEU A 20 -6.29 -17.15 0.11
N ASP A 21 -5.89 -18.00 -0.83
CA ASP A 21 -5.43 -19.37 -0.56
C ASP A 21 -4.17 -19.37 0.34
N MET A 22 -3.25 -18.44 0.14
CA MET A 22 -2.08 -18.25 1.02
C MET A 22 -2.51 -17.90 2.45
N ILE A 23 -3.46 -16.97 2.59
CA ILE A 23 -4.03 -16.60 3.89
C ILE A 23 -4.65 -17.83 4.56
N ASP A 24 -5.48 -18.59 3.86
CA ASP A 24 -6.21 -19.73 4.41
C ASP A 24 -5.27 -20.88 4.81
N ARG A 25 -4.16 -21.08 4.10
CA ARG A 25 -3.13 -22.08 4.43
C ARG A 25 -2.15 -21.61 5.51
N GLY A 26 -2.25 -20.38 5.98
CA GLY A 26 -1.37 -19.85 7.03
C GLY A 26 0.02 -19.48 6.57
N ALA A 27 0.17 -19.07 5.32
CA ALA A 27 1.43 -18.52 4.83
C ALA A 27 1.89 -17.32 5.68
N PRO A 28 3.19 -17.05 5.77
CA PRO A 28 3.72 -15.87 6.45
C PRO A 28 3.08 -14.58 5.91
N LEU A 29 2.77 -13.65 6.80
CA LEU A 29 2.15 -12.37 6.42
C LEU A 29 2.96 -11.65 5.33
N THR A 30 4.28 -11.57 5.51
CA THR A 30 5.19 -10.92 4.56
C THR A 30 5.08 -11.49 3.15
N ASP A 31 4.94 -12.81 3.00
CA ASP A 31 4.83 -13.45 1.70
C ASP A 31 3.53 -13.06 1.00
N THR A 32 2.42 -13.04 1.74
CA THR A 32 1.13 -12.60 1.23
C THR A 32 1.17 -11.12 0.82
N LEU A 33 1.70 -10.25 1.66
CA LEU A 33 1.81 -8.82 1.34
C LEU A 33 2.75 -8.56 0.15
N THR A 34 3.83 -9.32 0.03
CA THR A 34 4.74 -9.28 -1.13
C THR A 34 4.03 -9.63 -2.42
N LEU A 35 3.21 -10.69 -2.41
CA LEU A 35 2.39 -11.05 -3.58
C LEU A 35 1.45 -9.90 -3.97
N LEU A 36 0.78 -9.26 -3.01
CA LEU A 36 -0.12 -8.13 -3.29
C LEU A 36 0.61 -6.94 -3.93
N CYS A 37 1.82 -6.61 -3.47
CA CYS A 37 2.66 -5.60 -4.11
C CYS A 37 3.01 -5.99 -5.55
N HIS A 38 3.43 -7.22 -5.79
CA HIS A 38 3.76 -7.70 -7.14
C HIS A 38 2.55 -7.69 -8.08
N ILE A 39 1.34 -7.92 -7.58
CA ILE A 39 0.12 -7.82 -8.40
C ILE A 39 -0.04 -6.39 -8.92
N VAL A 40 0.08 -5.36 -8.06
CA VAL A 40 -0.01 -3.95 -8.48
C VAL A 40 1.08 -3.62 -9.50
N GLU A 41 2.32 -4.00 -9.23
CA GLU A 41 3.45 -3.73 -10.11
C GLU A 41 3.30 -4.41 -11.50
N ALA A 42 2.71 -5.61 -11.54
CA ALA A 42 2.51 -6.36 -12.78
C ALA A 42 1.30 -5.91 -13.60
N GLU A 43 0.25 -5.38 -12.97
CA GLU A 43 -0.95 -4.88 -13.66
C GLU A 43 -0.76 -3.45 -14.19
N ALA A 44 0.26 -2.74 -13.72
CA ALA A 44 0.52 -1.38 -14.12
C ALA A 44 0.99 -1.27 -15.57
N ARG A 45 0.51 -0.24 -16.29
CA ARG A 45 0.91 0.05 -17.67
C ARG A 45 2.26 0.76 -17.80
N SER A 46 2.77 1.31 -16.69
CA SER A 46 4.07 1.98 -16.59
C SER A 46 4.85 1.40 -15.41
N LEU A 47 6.11 1.79 -15.26
CA LEU A 47 6.92 1.35 -14.13
C LEU A 47 6.33 1.91 -12.82
N VAL A 48 5.85 1.02 -11.97
CA VAL A 48 5.25 1.30 -10.68
C VAL A 48 6.01 0.56 -9.59
N ARG A 49 6.08 1.13 -8.40
CA ARG A 49 6.54 0.45 -7.18
C ARG A 49 5.45 0.46 -6.15
N ALA A 50 5.28 -0.67 -5.48
CA ALA A 50 4.28 -0.83 -4.45
C ALA A 50 4.91 -1.17 -3.09
N ALA A 51 4.30 -0.65 -2.03
CA ALA A 51 4.72 -0.92 -0.65
C ALA A 51 3.50 -1.04 0.26
N ILE A 52 3.55 -1.99 1.18
CA ILE A 52 2.58 -2.10 2.26
C ILE A 52 3.31 -1.84 3.57
N LEU A 53 2.87 -0.80 4.28
CA LEU A 53 3.35 -0.47 5.61
C LEU A 53 2.28 -0.82 6.65
N LEU A 54 2.71 -1.34 7.80
CA LEU A 54 1.85 -1.77 8.89
C LEU A 54 1.85 -0.75 10.02
N VAL A 55 0.69 -0.48 10.60
CA VAL A 55 0.58 0.39 11.78
C VAL A 55 1.11 -0.32 13.01
N ASP A 56 2.14 0.26 13.61
CA ASP A 56 2.61 -0.03 14.96
C ASP A 56 1.91 0.93 15.94
N HIS A 57 0.90 0.43 16.63
CA HIS A 57 0.09 1.25 17.55
C HIS A 57 0.86 1.68 18.80
N GLU A 58 1.84 0.88 19.25
CA GLU A 58 2.63 1.19 20.44
C GLU A 58 3.56 2.38 20.21
N SER A 59 4.20 2.39 19.04
CA SER A 59 5.15 3.44 18.65
C SER A 59 4.52 4.58 17.83
N ALA A 60 3.23 4.49 17.49
CA ALA A 60 2.50 5.41 16.62
C ALA A 60 3.25 5.69 15.28
N CYS A 61 3.78 4.64 14.69
CA CYS A 61 4.56 4.72 13.44
C CYS A 61 4.15 3.62 12.45
N LEU A 62 4.70 3.71 11.24
CA LEU A 62 4.56 2.69 10.21
C LEU A 62 5.81 1.82 10.15
N ARG A 63 5.61 0.51 10.06
CA ARG A 63 6.65 -0.50 9.85
C ARG A 63 6.52 -1.12 8.47
N THR A 64 7.62 -1.46 7.84
CA THR A 64 7.61 -2.12 6.55
C THR A 64 7.01 -3.52 6.65
N GLY A 65 5.88 -3.74 5.97
CA GLY A 65 5.26 -5.05 5.82
C GLY A 65 5.81 -5.77 4.58
N ALA A 66 5.77 -5.10 3.42
CA ALA A 66 6.36 -5.57 2.17
C ALA A 66 6.61 -4.39 1.22
N ALA A 67 7.73 -4.39 0.53
CA ALA A 67 8.07 -3.42 -0.51
C ALA A 67 9.10 -4.01 -1.48
N PRO A 68 8.73 -5.07 -2.24
CA PRO A 68 9.70 -5.88 -2.99
C PRO A 68 10.38 -5.09 -4.12
N GLY A 69 9.70 -4.13 -4.73
CA GLY A 69 10.23 -3.30 -5.81
C GLY A 69 11.08 -2.11 -5.35
N LEU A 70 11.19 -1.86 -4.05
CA LEU A 70 11.97 -0.77 -3.48
C LEU A 70 13.28 -1.29 -2.87
N PRO A 71 14.41 -0.55 -3.01
CA PRO A 71 15.68 -0.98 -2.42
C PRO A 71 15.64 -1.00 -0.88
N ASP A 72 16.40 -1.89 -0.26
CA ASP A 72 16.51 -2.01 1.20
C ASP A 72 16.88 -0.70 1.89
N ARG A 73 17.74 0.11 1.26
CA ARG A 73 18.13 1.43 1.80
C ARG A 73 16.92 2.36 1.94
N TYR A 74 15.97 2.30 0.97
CA TYR A 74 14.73 3.07 1.00
C TYR A 74 13.82 2.54 2.10
N ASN A 75 13.60 1.23 2.13
CA ASN A 75 12.75 0.57 3.12
C ASN A 75 13.23 0.87 4.55
N ARG A 76 14.53 0.80 4.82
CA ARG A 76 15.10 1.18 6.12
C ARG A 76 14.93 2.66 6.46
N ALA A 77 14.98 3.55 5.46
CA ALA A 77 14.84 4.99 5.70
C ALA A 77 13.40 5.39 6.06
N VAL A 78 12.40 4.66 5.58
CA VAL A 78 10.97 4.93 5.87
C VAL A 78 10.42 4.06 7.00
N ASP A 79 11.13 3.00 7.42
CA ASP A 79 10.70 2.16 8.53
C ASP A 79 10.71 2.94 9.84
N GLY A 80 9.60 2.93 10.55
CA GLY A 80 9.42 3.71 11.77
C GLY A 80 9.00 5.16 11.54
N ILE A 81 8.58 5.53 10.32
CA ILE A 81 8.04 6.87 10.06
C ILE A 81 6.79 7.13 10.90
N GLY A 82 6.76 8.27 11.60
CA GLY A 82 5.64 8.65 12.46
C GLY A 82 4.35 8.89 11.67
N ILE A 83 3.22 8.43 12.19
CA ILE A 83 1.90 8.63 11.60
C ILE A 83 1.49 10.09 11.80
N ALA A 84 1.41 10.85 10.70
CA ALA A 84 1.05 12.26 10.73
C ALA A 84 0.44 12.71 9.39
N ALA A 85 -0.55 13.59 9.46
CA ALA A 85 -1.35 14.02 8.30
C ALA A 85 -0.57 14.82 7.23
N HIS A 86 0.63 15.27 7.55
CA HIS A 86 1.47 16.12 6.70
C HIS A 86 2.80 15.46 6.32
N VAL A 87 2.94 14.15 6.46
CA VAL A 87 4.18 13.41 6.20
C VAL A 87 3.97 12.37 5.11
N GLY A 88 4.44 12.66 3.91
CA GLY A 88 4.33 11.77 2.77
C GLY A 88 2.89 11.29 2.50
N THR A 89 2.72 10.24 1.71
CA THR A 89 1.37 9.72 1.43
C THR A 89 0.96 8.60 2.39
N CYS A 90 1.87 7.70 2.77
CA CYS A 90 1.55 6.55 3.63
C CYS A 90 1.19 6.99 5.06
N ALA A 91 2.04 7.82 5.69
CA ALA A 91 1.78 8.30 7.04
C ALA A 91 0.54 9.21 7.08
N ALA A 92 0.34 10.04 6.05
CA ALA A 92 -0.84 10.87 5.93
C ALA A 92 -2.12 10.03 5.72
N ALA A 93 -2.09 8.99 4.88
CA ALA A 93 -3.23 8.11 4.69
C ALA A 93 -3.60 7.34 5.96
N ALA A 94 -2.61 6.91 6.74
CA ALA A 94 -2.85 6.28 8.04
C ALA A 94 -3.48 7.25 9.05
N ALA A 95 -2.97 8.49 9.12
CA ALA A 95 -3.46 9.51 10.04
C ALA A 95 -4.88 9.99 9.71
N LEU A 96 -5.18 10.14 8.42
CA LEU A 96 -6.45 10.70 7.93
C LEU A 96 -7.52 9.66 7.63
N ASN A 97 -7.17 8.38 7.62
CA ASN A 97 -8.01 7.25 7.20
C ASN A 97 -8.71 7.52 5.85
N ARG A 98 -7.95 8.01 4.88
CA ARG A 98 -8.42 8.26 3.50
C ARG A 98 -7.29 8.15 2.50
N VAL A 99 -7.64 8.04 1.23
CA VAL A 99 -6.66 8.08 0.14
C VAL A 99 -5.95 9.45 0.13
N VAL A 100 -4.63 9.43 0.03
CA VAL A 100 -3.79 10.61 -0.11
C VAL A 100 -2.98 10.50 -1.39
N VAL A 101 -2.99 11.55 -2.19
CA VAL A 101 -2.33 11.61 -3.51
C VAL A 101 -1.36 12.77 -3.53
N THR A 102 -0.13 12.51 -3.97
CA THR A 102 0.89 13.49 -4.33
C THR A 102 1.25 13.28 -5.79
N ALA A 103 0.72 14.13 -6.67
CA ALA A 103 0.97 14.03 -8.11
C ALA A 103 2.36 14.51 -8.53
N ASP A 104 3.03 15.31 -7.69
CA ASP A 104 4.41 15.77 -7.87
C ASP A 104 5.10 15.89 -6.51
N ILE A 105 5.96 14.92 -6.20
CA ILE A 105 6.71 14.84 -4.93
C ILE A 105 7.66 16.04 -4.75
N ALA A 106 8.23 16.55 -5.85
CA ALA A 106 9.22 17.62 -5.77
C ALA A 106 8.63 18.94 -5.26
N SER A 107 7.36 19.18 -5.52
CA SER A 107 6.66 20.41 -5.16
C SER A 107 5.70 20.28 -3.96
N ASP A 108 5.45 19.07 -3.49
CA ASP A 108 4.49 18.80 -2.41
C ASP A 108 5.15 19.02 -1.04
N PRO A 109 4.64 19.98 -0.20
CA PRO A 109 5.19 20.26 1.12
C PRO A 109 5.12 19.08 2.09
N GLY A 110 4.21 18.11 1.88
CA GLY A 110 4.12 16.88 2.67
C GLY A 110 5.36 15.99 2.55
N TRP A 111 6.21 16.24 1.56
CA TRP A 111 7.47 15.51 1.34
C TRP A 111 8.71 16.28 1.78
N THR A 112 8.54 17.41 2.48
CA THR A 112 9.69 18.19 3.01
C THR A 112 10.59 17.31 3.88
N GLY A 113 11.88 17.25 3.52
CA GLY A 113 12.86 16.40 4.19
C GLY A 113 12.86 14.93 3.76
N LEU A 114 11.86 14.46 3.00
CA LEU A 114 11.71 13.07 2.55
C LEU A 114 11.80 12.91 1.03
N SER A 115 11.56 13.98 0.26
CA SER A 115 11.44 13.94 -1.20
C SER A 115 12.68 13.35 -1.91
N HIS A 116 13.87 13.54 -1.33
CA HIS A 116 15.12 13.01 -1.87
C HIS A 116 15.14 11.47 -1.93
N LEU A 117 14.39 10.77 -1.09
CA LEU A 117 14.32 9.32 -1.07
C LEU A 117 13.66 8.77 -2.34
N PRO A 118 12.38 9.07 -2.68
CA PRO A 118 11.76 8.58 -3.90
C PRO A 118 12.37 9.22 -5.15
N LEU A 119 12.67 10.53 -5.14
CA LEU A 119 13.26 11.21 -6.30
C LEU A 119 14.62 10.62 -6.70
N GLY A 120 15.43 10.21 -5.74
CA GLY A 120 16.69 9.51 -5.97
C GLY A 120 16.54 8.12 -6.61
N LEU A 121 15.33 7.59 -6.67
CA LEU A 121 14.96 6.35 -7.36
C LEU A 121 14.22 6.62 -8.68
N GLY A 122 14.07 7.88 -9.10
CA GLY A 122 13.29 8.27 -10.27
C GLY A 122 11.77 8.13 -10.06
N LEU A 123 11.31 8.17 -8.82
CA LEU A 123 9.90 8.12 -8.48
C LEU A 123 9.41 9.55 -8.20
N HIS A 124 8.49 10.04 -8.99
CA HIS A 124 8.08 11.45 -9.04
C HIS A 124 6.69 11.71 -8.46
N ALA A 125 5.85 10.70 -8.37
CA ALA A 125 4.54 10.80 -7.75
C ALA A 125 4.28 9.61 -6.82
N ALA A 126 3.40 9.79 -5.86
CA ALA A 126 2.98 8.74 -4.93
C ALA A 126 1.53 8.91 -4.54
N TRP A 127 0.89 7.82 -4.18
CA TRP A 127 -0.39 7.84 -3.51
C TRP A 127 -0.52 6.64 -2.58
N SER A 128 -1.35 6.76 -1.57
CA SER A 128 -1.53 5.71 -0.58
C SER A 128 -2.99 5.57 -0.20
N MET A 129 -3.41 4.32 -0.03
CA MET A 129 -4.74 3.94 0.43
C MET A 129 -4.60 3.30 1.81
N PRO A 130 -5.43 3.68 2.82
CA PRO A 130 -5.42 2.98 4.09
C PRO A 130 -5.94 1.55 3.94
N ILE A 131 -5.33 0.64 4.68
CA ILE A 131 -5.79 -0.73 4.86
C ILE A 131 -6.59 -0.75 6.15
N VAL A 132 -7.90 -0.99 6.04
CA VAL A 132 -8.85 -0.79 7.13
C VAL A 132 -9.49 -2.12 7.53
N ALA A 133 -9.53 -2.39 8.83
CA ALA A 133 -10.24 -3.53 9.42
C ALA A 133 -11.76 -3.35 9.34
N ASN A 134 -12.50 -4.43 9.58
CA ASN A 134 -13.97 -4.40 9.58
C ASN A 134 -14.56 -3.46 10.63
N ASP A 135 -13.85 -3.20 11.72
CA ASP A 135 -14.24 -2.26 12.79
C ASP A 135 -13.85 -0.80 12.49
N GLY A 136 -13.25 -0.53 11.34
CA GLY A 136 -12.81 0.79 10.91
C GLY A 136 -11.39 1.19 11.35
N ALA A 137 -10.69 0.34 12.11
CA ALA A 137 -9.32 0.62 12.52
C ALA A 137 -8.35 0.56 11.32
N VAL A 138 -7.42 1.51 11.23
CA VAL A 138 -6.37 1.48 10.21
C VAL A 138 -5.29 0.48 10.64
N LEU A 139 -5.08 -0.53 9.80
CA LEU A 139 -4.11 -1.61 10.02
C LEU A 139 -2.76 -1.32 9.36
N GLY A 140 -2.77 -0.51 8.32
CA GLY A 140 -1.63 -0.18 7.51
C GLY A 140 -2.01 0.72 6.35
N THR A 141 -1.09 0.85 5.39
CA THR A 141 -1.30 1.59 4.16
C THR A 141 -0.73 0.84 2.96
N PHE A 142 -1.42 0.93 1.83
CA PHE A 142 -0.94 0.47 0.54
C PHE A 142 -0.45 1.67 -0.25
N GLY A 143 0.86 1.82 -0.40
CA GLY A 143 1.51 2.90 -1.12
C GLY A 143 1.89 2.47 -2.53
N THR A 144 1.70 3.38 -3.48
CA THR A 144 2.07 3.18 -4.89
C THR A 144 2.84 4.40 -5.38
N TYR A 145 3.95 4.16 -6.09
CA TYR A 145 4.85 5.18 -6.59
C TYR A 145 4.95 5.10 -8.11
N PHE A 146 4.96 6.26 -8.77
CA PHE A 146 5.07 6.40 -10.21
C PHE A 146 6.38 7.09 -10.61
N THR A 147 6.91 6.71 -11.76
CA THR A 147 8.05 7.41 -12.40
C THR A 147 7.63 8.70 -13.11
N GLU A 148 6.34 8.95 -13.24
CA GLU A 148 5.76 10.12 -13.87
C GLU A 148 5.02 10.98 -12.85
N CYS A 149 5.01 12.31 -13.03
CA CYS A 149 4.18 13.20 -12.22
C CYS A 149 2.71 13.04 -12.65
N ARG A 150 1.93 12.29 -11.89
CA ARG A 150 0.52 12.05 -12.14
C ARG A 150 -0.26 11.57 -10.91
N ALA A 151 -1.55 11.70 -10.95
CA ALA A 151 -2.46 11.03 -10.01
C ALA A 151 -2.77 9.59 -10.49
N PRO A 152 -3.27 8.70 -9.60
CA PRO A 152 -3.77 7.39 -10.01
C PRO A 152 -5.03 7.53 -10.88
N THR A 153 -5.24 6.57 -11.77
CA THR A 153 -6.49 6.41 -12.49
C THR A 153 -7.53 5.74 -11.59
N GLN A 154 -8.80 5.79 -11.99
CA GLN A 154 -9.86 5.08 -11.26
C GLN A 154 -9.61 3.56 -11.22
N ASP A 155 -9.18 2.97 -12.34
CA ASP A 155 -8.86 1.54 -12.41
C ASP A 155 -7.73 1.15 -11.44
N GLU A 156 -6.72 2.00 -11.30
CA GLU A 156 -5.63 1.78 -10.33
C GLU A 156 -6.14 1.88 -8.88
N CYS A 157 -7.02 2.83 -8.60
CA CYS A 157 -7.66 2.94 -7.29
C CYS A 157 -8.52 1.72 -6.97
N ASP A 158 -9.32 1.25 -7.92
CA ASP A 158 -10.20 0.09 -7.75
C ASP A 158 -9.39 -1.20 -7.54
N LEU A 159 -8.30 -1.38 -8.29
CA LEU A 159 -7.37 -2.48 -8.10
C LEU A 159 -6.80 -2.50 -6.68
N VAL A 160 -6.24 -1.37 -6.25
CA VAL A 160 -5.61 -1.29 -4.92
C VAL A 160 -6.65 -1.43 -3.81
N ALA A 161 -7.89 -0.95 -4.00
CA ALA A 161 -8.96 -1.13 -3.02
C ALA A 161 -9.28 -2.61 -2.76
N VAL A 162 -9.38 -3.41 -3.82
CA VAL A 162 -9.59 -4.87 -3.72
C VAL A 162 -8.42 -5.54 -2.99
N LEU A 163 -7.19 -5.16 -3.31
CA LEU A 163 -5.99 -5.75 -2.70
C LEU A 163 -5.77 -5.25 -1.26
N ALA A 164 -6.12 -4.02 -0.95
CA ALA A 164 -6.09 -3.48 0.42
C ALA A 164 -7.07 -4.24 1.34
N HIS A 165 -8.25 -4.59 0.83
CA HIS A 165 -9.19 -5.45 1.57
C HIS A 165 -8.62 -6.85 1.82
N THR A 166 -7.93 -7.43 0.83
CA THR A 166 -7.24 -8.72 0.99
C THR A 166 -6.10 -8.63 2.00
N ALA A 167 -5.33 -7.53 1.97
CA ALA A 167 -4.27 -7.26 2.95
C ALA A 167 -4.84 -7.14 4.38
N ALA A 168 -5.98 -6.46 4.55
CA ALA A 168 -6.64 -6.35 5.85
C ALA A 168 -6.93 -7.74 6.46
N ARG A 169 -7.49 -8.65 5.68
CA ARG A 169 -7.75 -10.04 6.12
C ARG A 169 -6.47 -10.77 6.55
N ALA A 170 -5.38 -10.60 5.79
CA ALA A 170 -4.10 -11.21 6.13
C ALA A 170 -3.54 -10.67 7.45
N ILE A 171 -3.59 -9.36 7.65
CA ILE A 171 -3.08 -8.69 8.84
C ILE A 171 -3.93 -9.07 10.07
N GLU A 172 -5.26 -9.04 9.96
CA GLU A 172 -6.17 -9.44 11.04
C GLU A 172 -5.92 -10.88 11.49
N ARG A 173 -5.74 -11.79 10.53
CA ARG A 173 -5.43 -13.19 10.85
C ARG A 173 -4.11 -13.34 11.60
N GLU A 174 -3.05 -12.65 11.18
CA GLU A 174 -1.75 -12.70 11.86
C GLU A 174 -1.84 -12.16 13.28
N ARG A 175 -2.62 -11.09 13.51
CA ARG A 175 -2.87 -10.53 14.84
C ARG A 175 -3.58 -11.52 15.77
N VAL A 176 -4.51 -12.31 15.26
CA VAL A 176 -5.19 -13.37 16.04
C VAL A 176 -4.21 -14.47 16.41
N ARG A 177 -3.34 -14.90 15.49
CA ARG A 177 -2.32 -15.94 15.73
C ARG A 177 -1.28 -15.50 16.75
N GLY A 178 -0.85 -14.24 16.71
CA GLY A 178 0.15 -13.70 17.64
C GLY A 178 -0.38 -13.49 19.06
N LYS A 179 -1.70 -13.58 19.29
CA LYS A 179 -2.34 -13.50 20.61
C LYS A 179 -2.63 -14.88 21.24
N SER A 180 -2.41 -15.96 20.51
CA SER A 180 -2.57 -17.36 20.96
C SER A 180 -1.26 -17.96 21.36
#